data_2fbdf8c0f56f5b61101731d9ce2d8c54
#
_entry.id   2fbdf8c0f56f5b61101731d9ce2d8c54
#
_cell.length_a   1.000
_cell.length_b   1.000
_cell.length_c   1.000
_cell.angle_alpha   90.00
_cell.angle_beta   90.00
_cell.angle_gamma   90.00
#
_symmetry.space_group_name_H-M   'P 1'
#
loop_
_entity.id
_entity.type
_entity.pdbx_description
1 polymer ?
#
loop_
_entity_poly.entity_id
_entity_poly.type
_entity_poly.pdbx_seq_one_letter_code
_entity_poly.pdbx_strand_id
1 'polypeptide(L)'
;AIVLRLGRRGKGEALSAGERAAAPGPLLLCDADLRGSLRPLAEAPADLAVAVFTRRVGGGFGLAKRVGRELVRLHTGVSPREPLSGQRYLTERARAACFPLAPGFGCEVRMTIDALRARLAFEEIDLDLDHRPTGRDAAGFVHRGRQLVDAVLAAGPLAVNHRGLRLPVVGWTTFRSSDPGITLMMLFGFLDDVFGGGERGFREHIRAGRTTGVLKLLGIPLVALVRTRSASGGLLVALAANALNQLDTKPGRALKAYLAAAVALRAPLGLAVLLLPYDLRERVMLGDAGSNALGAMLGLKSVDRFHGRGRWLAIATLAGLNVLGERRSLGELIERTPVLRDLDAFGRRR
;
A
#
# COMPACT_ATOMS: atom_id res chain seq x y z
N ALA A 1 -9.68 -17.55 -27.09
CA ALA A 1 -9.27 -17.35 -25.68
C ALA A 1 -7.88 -16.72 -25.66
N ILE A 2 -7.67 -15.74 -24.77
CA ILE A 2 -6.36 -15.12 -24.54
C ILE A 2 -5.76 -15.79 -23.30
N VAL A 3 -4.55 -16.36 -23.43
CA VAL A 3 -3.81 -16.95 -22.31
C VAL A 3 -2.68 -16.04 -21.92
N LEU A 4 -2.72 -15.50 -20.68
CA LEU A 4 -1.65 -14.69 -20.12
C LEU A 4 -0.75 -15.56 -19.25
N ARG A 5 0.52 -15.71 -19.64
CA ARG A 5 1.54 -16.35 -18.81
C ARG A 5 2.19 -15.32 -17.91
N LEU A 6 1.87 -15.39 -16.62
CA LEU A 6 2.40 -14.50 -15.59
C LEU A 6 3.43 -15.26 -14.75
N GLY A 7 4.52 -14.60 -14.38
CA GLY A 7 5.40 -15.11 -13.33
C GLY A 7 4.62 -15.31 -12.03
N ARG A 8 5.23 -15.89 -10.98
CA ARG A 8 4.57 -16.07 -9.66
C ARG A 8 4.10 -14.73 -9.12
N ARG A 9 2.81 -14.46 -9.29
CA ARG A 9 2.10 -13.26 -8.79
C ARG A 9 0.97 -13.72 -7.87
N GLY A 10 0.42 -12.81 -7.08
CA GLY A 10 -0.77 -13.07 -6.27
C GLY A 10 -2.05 -13.08 -7.12
N LYS A 11 -3.18 -13.45 -6.50
CA LYS A 11 -4.50 -13.51 -7.17
C LYS A 11 -4.92 -12.14 -7.72
N GLY A 12 -4.82 -11.09 -6.92
CA GLY A 12 -5.23 -9.73 -7.31
C GLY A 12 -4.41 -9.18 -8.48
N GLU A 13 -3.10 -9.43 -8.49
CA GLU A 13 -2.22 -9.02 -9.60
C GLU A 13 -2.52 -9.78 -10.89
N ALA A 14 -2.84 -11.09 -10.77
CA ALA A 14 -3.21 -11.91 -11.92
C ALA A 14 -4.55 -11.44 -12.52
N LEU A 15 -5.55 -11.20 -11.68
CA LEU A 15 -6.85 -10.68 -12.12
C LEU A 15 -6.72 -9.27 -12.74
N SER A 16 -5.89 -8.39 -12.16
CA SER A 16 -5.65 -7.05 -12.74
C SER A 16 -4.89 -7.12 -14.08
N ALA A 17 -4.03 -8.13 -14.29
CA ALA A 17 -3.40 -8.34 -15.59
C ALA A 17 -4.42 -8.86 -16.64
N GLY A 18 -5.32 -9.76 -16.24
CA GLY A 18 -6.42 -10.24 -17.06
C GLY A 18 -7.38 -9.13 -17.46
N GLU A 19 -7.70 -8.26 -16.49
CA GLU A 19 -8.56 -7.09 -16.72
C GLU A 19 -8.01 -6.15 -17.79
N ARG A 20 -6.71 -5.85 -17.76
CA ARG A 20 -6.07 -4.99 -18.78
C ARG A 20 -6.05 -5.62 -20.18
N ALA A 21 -6.12 -6.93 -20.26
CA ALA A 21 -6.18 -7.66 -21.54
C ALA A 21 -7.60 -7.94 -22.02
N ALA A 22 -8.61 -7.71 -21.16
CA ALA A 22 -10.01 -7.91 -21.51
C ALA A 22 -10.55 -6.74 -22.34
N ALA A 23 -11.54 -7.01 -23.18
CA ALA A 23 -12.27 -5.99 -23.90
C ALA A 23 -12.98 -5.02 -22.94
N PRO A 24 -13.29 -3.77 -23.39
CA PRO A 24 -14.17 -2.88 -22.65
C PRO A 24 -15.52 -3.54 -22.34
N GLY A 25 -16.15 -3.12 -21.23
CA GLY A 25 -17.44 -3.65 -20.81
C GLY A 25 -17.39 -4.37 -19.46
N PRO A 26 -18.46 -5.08 -19.10
CA PRO A 26 -18.54 -5.80 -17.84
C PRO A 26 -17.57 -6.97 -17.77
N LEU A 27 -17.26 -7.40 -16.54
CA LEU A 27 -16.36 -8.54 -16.30
C LEU A 27 -17.07 -9.61 -15.46
N LEU A 28 -16.86 -10.87 -15.83
CA LEU A 28 -17.16 -12.02 -15.00
C LEU A 28 -15.86 -12.65 -14.54
N LEU A 29 -15.60 -12.61 -13.22
CA LEU A 29 -14.47 -13.24 -12.59
C LEU A 29 -14.86 -14.64 -12.11
N CYS A 30 -13.98 -15.62 -12.33
CA CYS A 30 -14.25 -17.01 -12.04
C CYS A 30 -12.93 -17.74 -11.72
N ASP A 31 -12.97 -18.62 -10.73
CA ASP A 31 -11.87 -19.56 -10.45
C ASP A 31 -11.90 -20.70 -11.47
N ALA A 32 -10.72 -21.22 -11.86
CA ALA A 32 -10.58 -22.18 -12.96
C ALA A 32 -11.13 -23.59 -12.66
N ASP A 33 -11.33 -23.92 -11.40
CA ASP A 33 -11.80 -25.23 -10.92
C ASP A 33 -13.32 -25.25 -10.58
N LEU A 34 -14.03 -24.20 -10.97
CA LEU A 34 -15.45 -24.06 -10.71
C LEU A 34 -16.30 -24.99 -11.59
N ARG A 35 -17.35 -25.56 -10.99
CA ARG A 35 -18.43 -26.29 -11.67
C ARG A 35 -19.76 -25.61 -11.38
N GLY A 36 -20.61 -25.48 -12.40
CA GLY A 36 -21.91 -24.82 -12.30
C GLY A 36 -22.05 -23.62 -13.24
N SER A 37 -23.20 -22.95 -13.19
CA SER A 37 -23.48 -21.79 -14.07
C SER A 37 -23.35 -20.48 -13.29
N LEU A 38 -22.61 -19.54 -13.86
CA LEU A 38 -22.47 -18.16 -13.37
C LEU A 38 -23.44 -17.18 -14.06
N ARG A 39 -24.31 -17.68 -14.94
CA ARG A 39 -25.25 -16.83 -15.68
C ARG A 39 -26.12 -15.94 -14.78
N PRO A 40 -26.65 -16.42 -13.63
CA PRO A 40 -27.44 -15.56 -12.76
C PRO A 40 -26.69 -14.37 -12.17
N LEU A 41 -25.34 -14.44 -12.04
CA LEU A 41 -24.56 -13.27 -11.62
C LEU A 41 -24.58 -12.17 -12.67
N ALA A 42 -24.50 -12.53 -13.97
CA ALA A 42 -24.50 -11.56 -15.05
C ALA A 42 -25.90 -10.96 -15.32
N GLU A 43 -26.94 -11.62 -14.84
CA GLU A 43 -28.34 -11.19 -14.96
C GLU A 43 -28.81 -10.40 -13.73
N ALA A 44 -28.00 -10.33 -12.66
CA ALA A 44 -28.36 -9.62 -11.44
C ALA A 44 -28.44 -8.11 -11.66
N PRO A 45 -29.43 -7.42 -11.07
CA PRO A 45 -29.59 -5.97 -11.21
C PRO A 45 -28.64 -5.21 -10.27
N ALA A 46 -27.36 -5.57 -10.26
CA ALA A 46 -26.34 -5.00 -9.40
C ALA A 46 -25.08 -4.59 -10.18
N ASP A 47 -24.35 -3.61 -9.64
CA ASP A 47 -23.05 -3.23 -10.20
C ASP A 47 -21.96 -4.25 -9.84
N LEU A 48 -22.04 -4.82 -8.64
CA LEU A 48 -21.22 -5.91 -8.16
C LEU A 48 -22.11 -7.05 -7.64
N ALA A 49 -22.20 -8.14 -8.38
CA ALA A 49 -22.86 -9.37 -7.93
C ALA A 49 -21.81 -10.40 -7.48
N VAL A 50 -22.05 -11.04 -6.35
CA VAL A 50 -21.15 -12.01 -5.70
C VAL A 50 -21.87 -13.34 -5.50
N ALA A 51 -21.25 -14.45 -5.91
CA ALA A 51 -21.83 -15.77 -5.69
C ALA A 51 -21.70 -16.21 -4.24
N VAL A 52 -22.82 -16.69 -3.68
CA VAL A 52 -22.89 -17.40 -2.42
C VAL A 52 -23.09 -18.88 -2.73
N PHE A 53 -22.22 -19.73 -2.22
CA PHE A 53 -22.33 -21.17 -2.42
C PHE A 53 -23.40 -21.75 -1.52
N THR A 54 -24.42 -22.39 -2.09
CA THR A 54 -25.50 -23.05 -1.35
C THR A 54 -25.02 -24.30 -0.62
N ARG A 55 -24.01 -24.98 -1.20
CA ARG A 55 -23.37 -26.15 -0.58
C ARG A 55 -22.13 -25.71 0.22
N ARG A 56 -22.04 -26.15 1.46
CA ARG A 56 -20.83 -25.95 2.28
C ARG A 56 -19.73 -26.89 1.81
N VAL A 57 -18.83 -26.42 0.97
CA VAL A 57 -17.63 -27.15 0.56
C VAL A 57 -16.45 -26.58 1.32
N GLY A 58 -15.81 -27.39 2.18
CA GLY A 58 -14.57 -27.01 2.85
C GLY A 58 -14.61 -27.11 4.38
N GLY A 59 -13.44 -27.38 4.95
CA GLY A 59 -13.25 -27.77 6.35
C GLY A 59 -12.41 -26.82 7.21
N GLY A 60 -12.54 -25.49 7.06
CA GLY A 60 -11.86 -24.52 7.91
C GLY A 60 -12.76 -23.98 9.04
N PHE A 61 -12.14 -23.37 10.08
CA PHE A 61 -12.87 -22.74 11.19
C PHE A 61 -13.64 -21.46 10.79
N GLY A 62 -13.67 -21.10 9.51
CA GLY A 62 -14.35 -19.90 9.01
C GLY A 62 -13.75 -18.56 9.45
N LEU A 63 -12.56 -18.58 10.10
CA LEU A 63 -11.93 -17.37 10.64
C LEU A 63 -11.67 -16.32 9.56
N ALA A 64 -11.07 -16.70 8.43
CA ALA A 64 -10.78 -15.77 7.34
C ALA A 64 -12.07 -15.13 6.79
N LYS A 65 -13.14 -15.91 6.67
CA LYS A 65 -14.46 -15.43 6.25
C LYS A 65 -15.07 -14.46 7.28
N ARG A 66 -14.98 -14.78 8.58
CA ARG A 66 -15.46 -13.88 9.65
C ARG A 66 -14.69 -12.55 9.64
N VAL A 67 -13.36 -12.61 9.58
CA VAL A 67 -12.51 -11.41 9.52
C VAL A 67 -12.80 -10.61 8.25
N GLY A 68 -12.88 -11.23 7.08
CA GLY A 68 -13.24 -10.54 5.83
C GLY A 68 -14.59 -9.83 5.92
N ARG A 69 -15.61 -10.49 6.53
CA ARG A 69 -16.92 -9.87 6.77
C ARG A 69 -16.84 -8.66 7.69
N GLU A 70 -16.12 -8.78 8.81
CA GLU A 70 -15.94 -7.67 9.76
C GLU A 70 -15.18 -6.50 9.15
N LEU A 71 -14.16 -6.77 8.33
CA LEU A 71 -13.43 -5.72 7.62
C LEU A 71 -14.35 -4.95 6.67
N VAL A 72 -15.17 -5.64 5.86
CA VAL A 72 -16.16 -4.97 5.01
C VAL A 72 -17.15 -4.17 5.85
N ARG A 73 -17.69 -4.76 6.93
CA ARG A 73 -18.66 -4.10 7.83
C ARG A 73 -18.09 -2.82 8.46
N LEU A 74 -16.86 -2.87 8.95
CA LEU A 74 -16.19 -1.72 9.56
C LEU A 74 -15.98 -0.57 8.58
N HIS A 75 -15.73 -0.89 7.29
CA HIS A 75 -15.47 0.11 6.27
C HIS A 75 -16.72 0.68 5.59
N THR A 76 -17.83 -0.07 5.60
CA THR A 76 -19.00 0.24 4.75
C THR A 76 -20.34 0.13 5.46
N GLY A 77 -20.38 -0.46 6.64
CA GLY A 77 -21.61 -0.79 7.35
C GLY A 77 -22.32 -2.07 6.85
N VAL A 78 -21.92 -2.62 5.69
CA VAL A 78 -22.53 -3.81 5.08
C VAL A 78 -21.79 -5.08 5.54
N SER A 79 -22.56 -6.13 5.86
CA SER A 79 -22.03 -7.42 6.33
C SER A 79 -22.25 -8.53 5.29
N PRO A 80 -21.33 -8.75 4.34
CA PRO A 80 -21.51 -9.74 3.28
C PRO A 80 -21.50 -11.17 3.81
N ARG A 81 -22.25 -12.07 3.17
CA ARG A 81 -22.28 -13.51 3.49
C ARG A 81 -21.01 -14.21 3.03
N GLU A 82 -20.52 -13.85 1.82
CA GLU A 82 -19.34 -14.46 1.17
C GLU A 82 -18.28 -13.42 0.75
N PRO A 83 -17.59 -12.79 1.73
CA PRO A 83 -16.61 -11.73 1.45
C PRO A 83 -15.38 -12.20 0.64
N LEU A 84 -15.12 -13.52 0.64
CA LEU A 84 -13.97 -14.15 0.00
C LEU A 84 -14.33 -14.91 -1.30
N SER A 85 -15.58 -14.84 -1.77
CA SER A 85 -15.97 -15.47 -3.03
C SER A 85 -15.21 -14.85 -4.21
N GLY A 86 -14.58 -15.71 -5.02
CA GLY A 86 -13.88 -15.29 -6.23
C GLY A 86 -14.79 -15.14 -7.45
N GLN A 87 -16.04 -15.65 -7.37
CA GLN A 87 -17.03 -15.65 -8.42
C GLN A 87 -17.81 -14.34 -8.36
N ARG A 88 -17.53 -13.41 -9.26
CA ARG A 88 -18.07 -12.05 -9.22
C ARG A 88 -18.37 -11.53 -10.61
N TYR A 89 -19.47 -10.84 -10.74
CA TYR A 89 -19.79 -10.04 -11.91
C TYR A 89 -19.65 -8.56 -11.56
N LEU A 90 -19.02 -7.81 -12.45
CA LEU A 90 -18.82 -6.37 -12.32
C LEU A 90 -19.36 -5.68 -13.59
N THR A 91 -20.22 -4.68 -13.41
CA THR A 91 -20.51 -3.72 -14.48
C THR A 91 -19.26 -2.91 -14.83
N GLU A 92 -19.28 -2.20 -15.93
CA GLU A 92 -18.19 -1.30 -16.32
C GLU A 92 -17.91 -0.25 -15.22
N ARG A 93 -18.94 0.25 -14.56
CA ARG A 93 -18.82 1.18 -13.41
C ARG A 93 -18.09 0.53 -12.23
N ALA A 94 -18.44 -0.70 -11.88
CA ALA A 94 -17.77 -1.42 -10.81
C ALA A 94 -16.34 -1.81 -11.20
N ARG A 95 -16.08 -2.18 -12.44
CA ARG A 95 -14.75 -2.39 -12.99
C ARG A 95 -13.86 -1.15 -12.79
N ALA A 96 -14.34 0.02 -13.21
CA ALA A 96 -13.59 1.28 -13.08
C ALA A 96 -13.31 1.67 -11.60
N ALA A 97 -14.24 1.37 -10.69
CA ALA A 97 -14.09 1.68 -9.27
C ALA A 97 -13.15 0.71 -8.52
N CYS A 98 -13.09 -0.56 -8.93
CA CYS A 98 -12.38 -1.61 -8.20
C CYS A 98 -10.96 -1.88 -8.71
N PHE A 99 -10.70 -1.67 -10.01
CA PHE A 99 -9.40 -1.97 -10.60
C PHE A 99 -8.45 -0.75 -10.61
N PRO A 100 -7.13 -0.99 -10.47
CA PRO A 100 -6.46 -2.27 -10.24
C PRO A 100 -6.78 -2.85 -8.87
N LEU A 101 -6.84 -4.20 -8.77
CA LEU A 101 -7.17 -4.87 -7.51
C LEU A 101 -6.03 -4.82 -6.50
N ALA A 102 -6.37 -4.93 -5.21
CA ALA A 102 -5.40 -5.16 -4.16
C ALA A 102 -4.62 -6.47 -4.38
N PRO A 103 -3.36 -6.57 -3.94
CA PRO A 103 -2.54 -7.75 -4.15
C PRO A 103 -3.03 -8.97 -3.34
N GLY A 104 -2.64 -10.15 -3.81
CA GLY A 104 -2.87 -11.41 -3.11
C GLY A 104 -4.36 -11.78 -2.99
N PHE A 105 -4.69 -12.45 -1.89
CA PHE A 105 -6.04 -12.93 -1.58
C PHE A 105 -6.91 -11.89 -0.87
N GLY A 106 -6.44 -10.67 -0.68
CA GLY A 106 -7.24 -9.58 -0.12
C GLY A 106 -8.09 -8.85 -1.17
N CYS A 107 -7.90 -9.18 -2.45
CA CYS A 107 -8.57 -8.51 -3.55
C CYS A 107 -10.09 -8.59 -3.49
N GLU A 108 -10.67 -9.70 -3.04
CA GLU A 108 -12.11 -9.88 -2.93
C GLU A 108 -12.72 -8.97 -1.85
N VAL A 109 -12.11 -8.93 -0.67
CA VAL A 109 -12.55 -8.06 0.44
C VAL A 109 -12.47 -6.60 -0.01
N ARG A 110 -11.35 -6.21 -0.61
CA ARG A 110 -11.13 -4.83 -1.05
C ARG A 110 -12.07 -4.43 -2.18
N MET A 111 -12.33 -5.30 -3.14
CA MET A 111 -13.30 -5.06 -4.22
C MET A 111 -14.69 -4.73 -3.67
N THR A 112 -15.16 -5.51 -2.67
CA THR A 112 -16.44 -5.23 -2.02
C THR A 112 -16.43 -3.88 -1.29
N ILE A 113 -15.34 -3.55 -0.57
CA ILE A 113 -15.18 -2.25 0.09
C ILE A 113 -15.21 -1.10 -0.93
N ASP A 114 -14.46 -1.21 -2.03
CA ASP A 114 -14.36 -0.15 -3.04
C ASP A 114 -15.69 0.07 -3.76
N ALA A 115 -16.39 -1.00 -4.14
CA ALA A 115 -17.72 -0.91 -4.76
C ALA A 115 -18.74 -0.21 -3.85
N LEU A 116 -18.81 -0.62 -2.58
CA LEU A 116 -19.73 -0.05 -1.60
C LEU A 116 -19.40 1.42 -1.27
N ARG A 117 -18.12 1.77 -1.17
CA ARG A 117 -17.67 3.16 -0.99
C ARG A 117 -17.98 4.05 -2.20
N ALA A 118 -17.95 3.47 -3.39
CA ALA A 118 -18.37 4.15 -4.62
C ALA A 118 -19.91 4.22 -4.76
N ARG A 119 -20.66 3.76 -3.74
CA ARG A 119 -22.14 3.71 -3.71
C ARG A 119 -22.72 2.91 -4.88
N LEU A 120 -22.04 1.84 -5.29
CA LEU A 120 -22.51 0.95 -6.34
C LEU A 120 -23.47 -0.09 -5.75
N ALA A 121 -24.43 -0.55 -6.58
CA ALA A 121 -25.37 -1.59 -6.18
C ALA A 121 -24.61 -2.90 -5.98
N PHE A 122 -24.77 -3.51 -4.78
CA PHE A 122 -24.12 -4.76 -4.37
C PHE A 122 -25.18 -5.80 -4.06
N GLU A 123 -25.02 -7.00 -4.62
CA GLU A 123 -25.94 -8.11 -4.39
C GLU A 123 -25.17 -9.43 -4.23
N GLU A 124 -25.69 -10.30 -3.37
CA GLU A 124 -25.19 -11.66 -3.17
C GLU A 124 -26.22 -12.68 -3.66
N ILE A 125 -25.83 -13.47 -4.66
CA ILE A 125 -26.69 -14.42 -5.37
C ILE A 125 -26.37 -15.84 -4.93
N ASP A 126 -27.38 -16.55 -4.42
CA ASP A 126 -27.24 -17.95 -4.05
C ASP A 126 -27.16 -18.83 -5.29
N LEU A 127 -26.05 -19.57 -5.45
CA LEU A 127 -25.79 -20.42 -6.60
C LEU A 127 -25.38 -21.82 -6.17
N ASP A 128 -25.88 -22.82 -6.90
CA ASP A 128 -25.44 -24.19 -6.76
C ASP A 128 -24.13 -24.41 -7.53
N LEU A 129 -23.05 -24.00 -6.89
CA LEU A 129 -21.70 -24.10 -7.41
C LEU A 129 -20.90 -25.11 -6.60
N ASP A 130 -20.01 -25.81 -7.27
CA ASP A 130 -19.04 -26.71 -6.66
C ASP A 130 -17.62 -26.33 -7.06
N HIS A 131 -16.68 -26.49 -6.14
CA HIS A 131 -15.25 -26.25 -6.37
C HIS A 131 -14.42 -27.23 -5.55
N ARG A 132 -13.17 -27.41 -5.92
CA ARG A 132 -12.26 -28.29 -5.20
C ARG A 132 -11.99 -27.79 -3.79
N PRO A 133 -12.32 -28.56 -2.73
CA PRO A 133 -12.15 -28.10 -1.35
C PRO A 133 -10.64 -27.89 -1.02
N THR A 134 -10.35 -26.83 -0.32
CA THR A 134 -9.01 -26.60 0.26
C THR A 134 -8.78 -27.61 1.39
N GLY A 135 -7.69 -28.36 1.33
CA GLY A 135 -7.35 -29.39 2.32
C GLY A 135 -7.26 -28.88 3.76
N ARG A 136 -7.34 -29.83 4.73
CA ARG A 136 -7.14 -29.58 6.17
C ARG A 136 -5.69 -29.82 6.62
N ASP A 137 -4.78 -29.98 5.69
CA ASP A 137 -3.35 -30.17 5.93
C ASP A 137 -2.63 -28.86 6.33
N ALA A 138 -1.36 -28.96 6.67
CA ALA A 138 -0.54 -27.81 7.04
C ALA A 138 -0.48 -26.75 5.91
N ALA A 139 -0.46 -27.19 4.64
CA ALA A 139 -0.47 -26.28 3.49
C ALA A 139 -1.79 -25.47 3.41
N GLY A 140 -2.92 -26.12 3.68
CA GLY A 140 -4.23 -25.46 3.75
C GLY A 140 -4.33 -24.46 4.91
N PHE A 141 -3.71 -24.73 6.07
CA PHE A 141 -3.65 -23.76 7.17
C PHE A 141 -2.76 -22.55 6.84
N VAL A 142 -1.60 -22.77 6.24
CA VAL A 142 -0.71 -21.68 5.76
C VAL A 142 -1.42 -20.85 4.69
N HIS A 143 -2.14 -21.47 3.77
CA HIS A 143 -2.91 -20.78 2.73
C HIS A 143 -3.98 -19.86 3.36
N ARG A 144 -4.78 -20.37 4.30
CA ARG A 144 -5.80 -19.58 5.01
C ARG A 144 -5.20 -18.47 5.87
N GLY A 145 -4.05 -18.71 6.49
CA GLY A 145 -3.30 -17.69 7.21
C GLY A 145 -2.87 -16.54 6.28
N ARG A 146 -2.40 -16.86 5.09
CA ARG A 146 -2.08 -15.85 4.06
C ARG A 146 -3.31 -15.08 3.61
N GLN A 147 -4.43 -15.77 3.35
CA GLN A 147 -5.70 -15.10 3.01
C GLN A 147 -6.12 -14.08 4.08
N LEU A 148 -5.99 -14.46 5.35
CA LEU A 148 -6.32 -13.58 6.47
C LEU A 148 -5.42 -12.32 6.48
N VAL A 149 -4.11 -12.50 6.38
CA VAL A 149 -3.15 -11.39 6.36
C VAL A 149 -3.39 -10.50 5.14
N ASP A 150 -3.55 -11.08 3.96
CA ASP A 150 -3.81 -10.34 2.73
C ASP A 150 -5.13 -9.54 2.82
N ALA A 151 -6.19 -10.11 3.42
CA ALA A 151 -7.46 -9.42 3.63
C ALA A 151 -7.31 -8.21 4.56
N VAL A 152 -6.60 -8.37 5.68
CA VAL A 152 -6.34 -7.28 6.64
C VAL A 152 -5.53 -6.16 5.98
N LEU A 153 -4.47 -6.51 5.25
CA LEU A 153 -3.64 -5.54 4.54
C LEU A 153 -4.42 -4.81 3.44
N ALA A 154 -5.24 -5.54 2.67
CA ALA A 154 -6.05 -4.97 1.60
C ALA A 154 -7.17 -4.05 2.10
N ALA A 155 -7.68 -4.28 3.30
CA ALA A 155 -8.69 -3.41 3.92
C ALA A 155 -8.08 -2.06 4.36
N GLY A 156 -6.78 -2.00 4.62
CA GLY A 156 -6.06 -0.79 5.00
C GLY A 156 -5.91 0.23 3.87
N PRO A 157 -5.17 1.32 4.12
CA PRO A 157 -4.85 2.29 3.09
C PRO A 157 -4.09 1.62 1.94
N LEU A 158 -4.44 1.97 0.70
CA LEU A 158 -3.75 1.53 -0.51
C LEU A 158 -3.23 2.74 -1.27
N ALA A 159 -2.00 2.65 -1.75
CA ALA A 159 -1.42 3.61 -2.68
C ALA A 159 -1.04 2.94 -4.01
N VAL A 160 -0.96 3.73 -5.06
CA VAL A 160 -0.55 3.25 -6.39
C VAL A 160 0.95 3.41 -6.53
N ASN A 161 1.67 2.31 -6.80
CA ASN A 161 3.11 2.34 -7.01
C ASN A 161 3.47 2.84 -8.43
N HIS A 162 4.78 2.92 -8.71
CA HIS A 162 5.31 3.36 -10.02
C HIS A 162 4.91 2.46 -11.21
N ARG A 163 4.40 1.26 -10.96
CA ARG A 163 3.87 0.31 -11.98
C ARG A 163 2.36 0.35 -12.11
N GLY A 164 1.69 1.27 -11.42
CA GLY A 164 0.24 1.33 -11.38
C GLY A 164 -0.42 0.20 -10.57
N LEU A 165 0.32 -0.46 -9.67
CA LEU A 165 -0.24 -1.46 -8.76
C LEU A 165 -0.73 -0.78 -7.48
N ARG A 166 -1.91 -1.15 -7.00
CA ARG A 166 -2.41 -0.73 -5.68
C ARG A 166 -1.81 -1.64 -4.61
N LEU A 167 -0.99 -1.07 -3.75
CA LEU A 167 -0.31 -1.80 -2.68
C LEU A 167 -0.72 -1.27 -1.31
N PRO A 168 -0.85 -2.16 -0.29
CA PRO A 168 -1.10 -1.75 1.08
C PRO A 168 0.02 -0.83 1.60
N VAL A 169 -0.38 0.32 2.13
CA VAL A 169 0.54 1.22 2.83
C VAL A 169 0.65 0.76 4.26
N VAL A 170 1.84 0.36 4.66
CA VAL A 170 2.08 -0.21 5.99
C VAL A 170 3.00 0.65 6.86
N GLY A 171 3.47 1.77 6.38
CA GLY A 171 4.38 2.65 7.10
C GLY A 171 3.85 3.10 8.47
N TRP A 172 2.54 3.25 8.63
CA TRP A 172 1.90 3.55 9.91
C TRP A 172 2.01 2.42 10.95
N THR A 173 2.16 1.17 10.52
CA THR A 173 2.29 0.02 11.43
C THR A 173 3.70 -0.12 11.99
N THR A 174 4.67 0.53 11.37
CA THR A 174 6.08 0.43 11.72
C THR A 174 6.46 1.25 12.93
N PHE A 175 5.55 2.10 13.40
CA PHE A 175 5.85 3.06 14.44
C PHE A 175 5.09 2.82 15.74
N ARG A 176 5.71 2.04 16.60
CA ARG A 176 5.61 2.23 18.03
C ARG A 176 6.71 3.19 18.48
N SER A 177 6.69 4.41 17.97
CA SER A 177 7.57 5.43 18.53
C SER A 177 6.99 5.91 19.86
N SER A 178 7.80 5.91 20.91
CA SER A 178 7.50 6.60 22.15
C SER A 178 7.63 8.12 22.02
N ASP A 179 8.03 8.62 20.85
CA ASP A 179 8.18 10.03 20.55
C ASP A 179 6.90 10.59 19.89
N PRO A 180 6.14 11.45 20.61
CA PRO A 180 4.90 12.01 20.08
C PRO A 180 5.10 12.84 18.81
N GLY A 181 6.25 13.50 18.65
CA GLY A 181 6.58 14.28 17.46
C GLY A 181 6.69 13.41 16.22
N ILE A 182 7.40 12.28 16.30
CA ILE A 182 7.49 11.31 15.20
C ILE A 182 6.11 10.74 14.88
N THR A 183 5.33 10.40 15.91
CA THR A 183 3.96 9.88 15.73
C THR A 183 3.07 10.88 14.99
N LEU A 184 3.18 12.17 15.31
CA LEU A 184 2.39 13.21 14.65
C LEU A 184 2.84 13.43 13.19
N MET A 185 4.15 13.42 12.91
CA MET A 185 4.68 13.49 11.54
C MET A 185 4.26 12.29 10.69
N MET A 186 4.24 11.09 11.29
CA MET A 186 3.68 9.89 10.69
C MET A 186 2.20 10.08 10.35
N LEU A 187 1.42 10.63 11.27
CA LEU A 187 -0.01 10.86 11.06
C LEU A 187 -0.28 11.81 9.89
N PHE A 188 0.52 12.86 9.73
CA PHE A 188 0.40 13.75 8.55
C PHE A 188 0.67 12.99 7.24
N GLY A 189 1.70 12.14 7.22
CA GLY A 189 1.96 11.27 6.07
C GLY A 189 0.82 10.27 5.84
N PHE A 190 0.28 9.68 6.90
CA PHE A 190 -0.85 8.76 6.82
C PHE A 190 -2.12 9.42 6.26
N LEU A 191 -2.42 10.64 6.68
CA LEU A 191 -3.55 11.39 6.14
C LEU A 191 -3.35 11.69 4.64
N ASP A 192 -2.13 11.94 4.22
CA ASP A 192 -1.80 12.12 2.80
C ASP A 192 -1.91 10.80 2.02
N ASP A 193 -1.44 9.67 2.57
CA ASP A 193 -1.62 8.34 1.98
C ASP A 193 -3.10 7.95 1.79
N VAL A 194 -3.99 8.36 2.72
CA VAL A 194 -5.41 8.00 2.70
C VAL A 194 -6.26 8.96 1.86
N PHE A 195 -6.00 10.26 1.97
CA PHE A 195 -6.84 11.32 1.40
C PHE A 195 -6.13 12.15 0.33
N GLY A 196 -4.82 11.99 0.18
CA GLY A 196 -4.03 12.63 -0.87
C GLY A 196 -4.43 12.14 -2.26
N GLY A 197 -4.21 12.99 -3.27
CA GLY A 197 -4.35 12.60 -4.67
C GLY A 197 -3.06 11.98 -5.20
N GLY A 198 -3.10 11.51 -6.46
CA GLY A 198 -1.91 10.99 -7.15
C GLY A 198 -0.87 12.06 -7.54
N GLU A 199 -1.03 13.28 -7.07
CA GLU A 199 -0.15 14.42 -7.38
C GLU A 199 1.18 14.26 -6.63
N ARG A 200 2.27 14.42 -7.35
CA ARG A 200 3.63 14.33 -6.81
C ARG A 200 4.36 15.67 -6.96
N GLY A 201 5.00 16.12 -5.87
CA GLY A 201 5.81 17.33 -5.86
C GLY A 201 5.12 18.55 -5.25
N PHE A 202 5.94 19.43 -4.68
CA PHE A 202 5.55 20.62 -3.93
C PHE A 202 4.62 21.58 -4.70
N ARG A 203 4.92 21.80 -5.99
CA ARG A 203 4.15 22.74 -6.83
C ARG A 203 2.76 22.23 -7.18
N GLU A 204 2.59 20.92 -7.33
CA GLU A 204 1.31 20.31 -7.65
C GLU A 204 0.37 20.31 -6.44
N HIS A 205 0.89 20.02 -5.24
CA HIS A 205 0.11 20.11 -4.00
C HIS A 205 -0.44 21.51 -3.73
N ILE A 206 0.36 22.56 -3.98
CA ILE A 206 -0.09 23.94 -3.82
C ILE A 206 -1.17 24.32 -4.85
N ARG A 207 -0.99 23.89 -6.11
CA ARG A 207 -1.96 24.18 -7.19
C ARG A 207 -3.29 23.45 -7.01
N ALA A 208 -3.24 22.24 -6.50
CA ALA A 208 -4.44 21.41 -6.28
C ALA A 208 -5.29 21.88 -5.10
N GLY A 209 -4.76 22.77 -4.23
CA GLY A 209 -5.50 23.33 -3.07
C GLY A 209 -5.92 22.27 -2.04
N ARG A 210 -5.34 21.08 -2.06
CA ARG A 210 -5.71 19.99 -1.15
C ARG A 210 -5.06 20.19 0.22
N THR A 211 -5.90 20.17 1.24
CA THR A 211 -5.52 20.43 2.64
C THR A 211 -4.48 19.44 3.20
N THR A 212 -4.45 18.20 2.73
CA THR A 212 -3.53 17.16 3.24
C THR A 212 -2.07 17.43 2.85
N GLY A 213 -1.79 17.81 1.61
CA GLY A 213 -0.44 18.19 1.17
C GLY A 213 0.08 19.43 1.89
N VAL A 214 -0.77 20.44 2.08
CA VAL A 214 -0.43 21.67 2.84
C VAL A 214 -0.19 21.33 4.32
N LEU A 215 -1.03 20.48 4.90
CA LEU A 215 -0.88 20.02 6.29
C LEU A 215 0.46 19.31 6.50
N LYS A 216 0.86 18.44 5.59
CA LYS A 216 2.16 17.75 5.61
C LYS A 216 3.30 18.75 5.47
N LEU A 217 3.19 19.67 4.51
CA LEU A 217 4.22 20.65 4.19
C LEU A 217 4.53 21.61 5.34
N LEU A 218 3.51 22.09 6.04
CA LEU A 218 3.66 22.99 7.17
C LEU A 218 3.71 22.26 8.51
N GLY A 219 2.97 21.17 8.63
CA GLY A 219 2.85 20.43 9.88
C GLY A 219 4.15 19.71 10.27
N ILE A 220 4.84 19.05 9.33
CA ILE A 220 6.09 18.37 9.64
C ILE A 220 7.16 19.35 10.14
N PRO A 221 7.46 20.47 9.45
CA PRO A 221 8.41 21.47 9.96
C PRO A 221 8.01 22.07 11.31
N LEU A 222 6.73 22.37 11.51
CA LEU A 222 6.24 22.93 12.76
C LEU A 222 6.43 21.94 13.93
N VAL A 223 6.03 20.70 13.77
CA VAL A 223 6.24 19.66 14.77
C VAL A 223 7.73 19.43 15.03
N ALA A 224 8.55 19.45 14.00
CA ALA A 224 10.00 19.32 14.11
C ALA A 224 10.61 20.49 14.91
N LEU A 225 10.16 21.72 14.67
CA LEU A 225 10.58 22.92 15.40
C LEU A 225 10.20 22.81 16.89
N VAL A 226 8.95 22.49 17.18
CA VAL A 226 8.45 22.34 18.56
C VAL A 226 9.22 21.22 19.28
N ARG A 227 9.43 20.08 18.61
CA ARG A 227 10.10 18.90 19.19
C ARG A 227 11.57 19.15 19.49
N THR A 228 12.28 19.86 18.61
CA THR A 228 13.70 20.13 18.77
C THR A 228 14.01 21.41 19.56
N ARG A 229 12.99 22.29 19.72
CA ARG A 229 13.13 23.64 20.32
C ARG A 229 14.28 24.45 19.71
N SER A 230 14.57 24.22 18.43
CA SER A 230 15.68 24.85 17.71
C SER A 230 15.32 24.95 16.23
N ALA A 231 15.48 26.13 15.66
CA ALA A 231 15.21 26.35 14.23
C ALA A 231 16.11 25.47 13.35
N SER A 232 17.40 25.38 13.66
CA SER A 232 18.31 24.50 12.91
C SER A 232 18.01 23.01 13.11
N GLY A 233 17.58 22.63 14.32
CA GLY A 233 17.14 21.26 14.61
C GLY A 233 15.86 20.91 13.87
N GLY A 234 14.86 21.78 13.94
CA GLY A 234 13.59 21.60 13.22
C GLY A 234 13.78 21.50 11.71
N LEU A 235 14.61 22.39 11.15
CA LEU A 235 14.95 22.37 9.72
C LEU A 235 15.64 21.05 9.32
N LEU A 236 16.62 20.58 10.11
CA LEU A 236 17.32 19.32 9.86
C LEU A 236 16.35 18.12 9.85
N VAL A 237 15.42 18.03 10.79
CA VAL A 237 14.42 16.97 10.87
C VAL A 237 13.47 17.03 9.69
N ALA A 238 12.94 18.21 9.35
CA ALA A 238 12.03 18.39 8.23
C ALA A 238 12.67 18.02 6.88
N LEU A 239 13.90 18.45 6.66
CA LEU A 239 14.66 18.12 5.45
C LEU A 239 14.97 16.62 5.35
N ALA A 240 15.28 15.96 6.47
CA ALA A 240 15.53 14.53 6.50
C ALA A 240 14.25 13.73 6.21
N ALA A 241 13.10 14.15 6.78
CA ALA A 241 11.81 13.55 6.48
C ALA A 241 11.46 13.65 5.00
N ASN A 242 11.56 14.84 4.42
CA ASN A 242 11.27 15.05 3.01
C ASN A 242 12.25 14.34 2.07
N ALA A 243 13.55 14.32 2.38
CA ALA A 243 14.54 13.61 1.58
C ALA A 243 14.26 12.10 1.50
N LEU A 244 13.89 11.47 2.62
CA LEU A 244 13.54 10.06 2.62
C LEU A 244 12.23 9.79 1.89
N ASN A 245 11.25 10.70 1.99
CA ASN A 245 10.01 10.63 1.25
C ASN A 245 10.23 10.74 -0.27
N GLN A 246 11.11 11.62 -0.73
CA GLN A 246 11.48 11.73 -2.14
C GLN A 246 12.18 10.46 -2.68
N LEU A 247 12.79 9.65 -1.82
CA LEU A 247 13.36 8.36 -2.19
C LEU A 247 12.34 7.23 -2.25
N ASP A 248 11.15 7.37 -1.66
CA ASP A 248 10.12 6.34 -1.66
C ASP A 248 9.35 6.26 -2.99
N THR A 249 10.10 6.11 -4.07
CA THR A 249 9.58 6.05 -5.45
C THR A 249 9.69 4.67 -6.08
N LYS A 250 10.57 3.81 -5.57
CA LYS A 250 10.74 2.42 -6.04
C LYS A 250 10.91 1.46 -4.86
N PRO A 251 10.51 0.19 -5.00
CA PRO A 251 10.54 -0.80 -3.92
C PRO A 251 11.91 -0.88 -3.24
N GLY A 252 11.91 -0.81 -1.92
CA GLY A 252 13.08 -0.94 -1.06
C GLY A 252 14.05 0.25 -1.07
N ARG A 253 13.87 1.27 -1.92
CA ARG A 253 14.82 2.39 -2.05
C ARG A 253 14.90 3.21 -0.76
N ALA A 254 13.77 3.70 -0.26
CA ALA A 254 13.72 4.47 0.97
C ALA A 254 14.21 3.66 2.18
N LEU A 255 13.80 2.39 2.28
CA LEU A 255 14.25 1.51 3.37
C LEU A 255 15.76 1.23 3.34
N LYS A 256 16.36 1.04 2.16
CA LYS A 256 17.82 0.87 2.03
C LYS A 256 18.57 2.15 2.43
N ALA A 257 18.11 3.31 1.95
CA ALA A 257 18.68 4.60 2.32
C ALA A 257 18.57 4.84 3.82
N TYR A 258 17.40 4.54 4.40
CA TYR A 258 17.22 4.59 5.85
C TYR A 258 18.21 3.69 6.58
N LEU A 259 18.32 2.42 6.21
CA LEU A 259 19.20 1.46 6.88
C LEU A 259 20.66 1.89 6.83
N ALA A 260 21.14 2.38 5.68
CA ALA A 260 22.50 2.89 5.54
C ALA A 260 22.77 4.09 6.48
N ALA A 261 21.85 5.07 6.50
CA ALA A 261 21.95 6.22 7.38
C ALA A 261 21.77 5.84 8.86
N ALA A 262 20.87 4.90 9.16
CA ALA A 262 20.57 4.45 10.51
C ALA A 262 21.77 3.75 11.17
N VAL A 263 22.55 2.99 10.43
CA VAL A 263 23.81 2.40 10.92
C VAL A 263 24.78 3.50 11.34
N ALA A 264 24.98 4.51 10.50
CA ALA A 264 25.89 5.63 10.76
C ALA A 264 25.45 6.50 11.96
N LEU A 265 24.13 6.69 12.11
CA LEU A 265 23.52 7.53 13.16
C LEU A 265 23.08 6.74 14.40
N ARG A 266 23.28 5.42 14.42
CA ARG A 266 22.81 4.54 15.48
C ARG A 266 21.29 4.65 15.73
N ALA A 267 20.52 4.77 14.67
CA ALA A 267 19.07 4.76 14.72
C ALA A 267 18.52 3.31 14.74
N PRO A 268 17.27 3.08 15.20
CA PRO A 268 16.66 1.75 15.23
C PRO A 268 16.54 1.12 13.85
N LEU A 269 16.93 -0.16 13.71
CA LEU A 269 16.93 -0.88 12.44
C LEU A 269 15.74 -1.83 12.28
N GLY A 270 15.17 -2.33 13.39
CA GLY A 270 14.32 -3.53 13.42
C GLY A 270 13.16 -3.52 12.45
N LEU A 271 12.39 -2.45 12.42
CA LEU A 271 11.21 -2.37 11.54
C LEU A 271 11.56 -2.23 10.06
N ALA A 272 12.61 -1.45 9.74
CA ALA A 272 13.06 -1.30 8.37
C ALA A 272 13.59 -2.63 7.80
N VAL A 273 14.30 -3.41 8.63
CA VAL A 273 14.76 -4.76 8.27
C VAL A 273 13.57 -5.71 8.05
N LEU A 274 12.55 -5.66 8.92
CA LEU A 274 11.36 -6.50 8.77
C LEU A 274 10.54 -6.17 7.52
N LEU A 275 10.40 -4.89 7.18
CA LEU A 275 9.61 -4.46 6.02
C LEU A 275 10.32 -4.66 4.69
N LEU A 276 11.64 -4.53 4.67
CA LEU A 276 12.42 -4.54 3.44
C LEU A 276 12.11 -5.72 2.51
N PRO A 277 12.01 -6.99 2.96
CA PRO A 277 11.71 -8.11 2.07
C PRO A 277 10.29 -8.07 1.50
N TYR A 278 9.34 -7.44 2.17
CA TYR A 278 7.97 -7.31 1.68
C TYR A 278 7.85 -6.18 0.66
N ASP A 279 8.51 -5.06 0.92
CA ASP A 279 8.54 -3.90 0.03
C ASP A 279 9.32 -4.22 -1.26
N LEU A 280 10.49 -4.87 -1.16
CA LEU A 280 11.26 -5.34 -2.32
C LEU A 280 10.48 -6.29 -3.23
N ARG A 281 9.50 -7.01 -2.69
CA ARG A 281 8.62 -7.93 -3.43
C ARG A 281 7.34 -7.28 -3.91
N GLU A 282 7.18 -5.97 -3.74
CA GLU A 282 5.98 -5.22 -4.07
C GLU A 282 4.70 -5.82 -3.43
N ARG A 283 4.79 -6.27 -2.19
CA ARG A 283 3.63 -6.76 -1.43
C ARG A 283 3.00 -5.67 -0.58
N VAL A 284 3.78 -4.70 -0.20
CA VAL A 284 3.41 -3.53 0.61
C VAL A 284 4.19 -2.31 0.12
N MET A 285 3.80 -1.13 0.57
CA MET A 285 4.54 0.11 0.39
C MET A 285 4.82 0.74 1.75
N LEU A 286 5.96 1.42 1.87
CA LEU A 286 6.26 2.24 3.04
C LEU A 286 5.29 3.41 3.14
N GLY A 287 5.07 4.11 2.04
CA GLY A 287 4.20 5.28 1.93
C GLY A 287 4.71 6.50 2.66
N ASP A 288 3.94 7.57 2.56
CA ASP A 288 4.26 8.86 3.15
C ASP A 288 4.30 8.80 4.69
N ALA A 289 3.43 7.99 5.30
CA ALA A 289 3.45 7.75 6.74
C ALA A 289 4.82 7.21 7.21
N GLY A 290 5.31 6.16 6.55
CA GLY A 290 6.53 5.49 6.96
C GLY A 290 7.79 6.26 6.57
N SER A 291 7.86 6.81 5.36
CA SER A 291 9.03 7.54 4.89
C SER A 291 9.26 8.83 5.69
N ASN A 292 8.20 9.60 5.98
CA ASN A 292 8.31 10.80 6.81
C ASN A 292 8.75 10.48 8.24
N ALA A 293 8.20 9.44 8.83
CA ALA A 293 8.54 9.06 10.20
C ALA A 293 9.97 8.50 10.32
N LEU A 294 10.41 7.64 9.39
CA LEU A 294 11.80 7.14 9.36
C LEU A 294 12.78 8.29 9.10
N GLY A 295 12.45 9.20 8.16
CA GLY A 295 13.26 10.38 7.90
C GLY A 295 13.32 11.32 9.11
N ALA A 296 12.22 11.56 9.80
CA ALA A 296 12.19 12.34 11.03
C ALA A 296 13.06 11.71 12.14
N MET A 297 13.03 10.38 12.27
CA MET A 297 13.89 9.67 13.21
C MET A 297 15.38 9.85 12.90
N LEU A 298 15.77 9.76 11.62
CA LEU A 298 17.14 10.07 11.20
C LEU A 298 17.50 11.53 11.50
N GLY A 299 16.59 12.45 11.23
CA GLY A 299 16.75 13.87 11.51
C GLY A 299 16.99 14.14 13.00
N LEU A 300 16.20 13.56 13.90
CA LEU A 300 16.41 13.67 15.35
C LEU A 300 17.76 13.09 15.78
N LYS A 301 18.13 11.91 15.28
CA LYS A 301 19.45 11.33 15.54
C LYS A 301 20.59 12.20 15.00
N SER A 302 20.36 12.88 13.88
CA SER A 302 21.31 13.87 13.33
C SER A 302 21.42 15.11 14.23
N VAL A 303 20.31 15.59 14.81
CA VAL A 303 20.33 16.69 15.79
C VAL A 303 21.15 16.34 17.03
N ASP A 304 21.00 15.10 17.52
CA ASP A 304 21.79 14.61 18.66
C ASP A 304 23.29 14.43 18.31
N ARG A 305 23.60 14.07 17.07
CA ARG A 305 24.96 13.72 16.64
C ARG A 305 25.76 14.92 16.14
N PHE A 306 25.12 15.88 15.47
CA PHE A 306 25.79 17.01 14.82
C PHE A 306 25.52 18.32 15.57
N HIS A 307 26.59 19.07 15.86
CA HIS A 307 26.55 20.35 16.54
C HIS A 307 27.30 21.41 15.75
N GLY A 308 27.02 22.69 15.98
CA GLY A 308 27.74 23.81 15.39
C GLY A 308 27.83 23.71 13.84
N ARG A 309 29.06 23.79 13.33
CA ARG A 309 29.32 23.73 11.87
C ARG A 309 28.89 22.40 11.23
N GLY A 310 29.00 21.28 11.93
CA GLY A 310 28.59 19.97 11.44
C GLY A 310 27.08 19.89 11.19
N ARG A 311 26.26 20.52 12.05
CA ARG A 311 24.81 20.61 11.85
C ARG A 311 24.47 21.42 10.60
N TRP A 312 25.11 22.55 10.39
CA TRP A 312 24.89 23.38 9.21
C TRP A 312 25.31 22.67 7.91
N LEU A 313 26.39 21.92 7.95
CA LEU A 313 26.80 21.08 6.83
C LEU A 313 25.77 20.00 6.50
N ALA A 314 25.23 19.33 7.53
CA ALA A 314 24.16 18.34 7.35
C ALA A 314 22.89 18.98 6.78
N ILE A 315 22.50 20.17 7.27
CA ILE A 315 21.37 20.94 6.71
C ILE A 315 21.63 21.29 5.23
N ALA A 316 22.81 21.83 4.90
CA ALA A 316 23.14 22.20 3.54
C ALA A 316 23.12 20.99 2.59
N THR A 317 23.64 19.85 3.03
CA THR A 317 23.61 18.59 2.26
C THR A 317 22.18 18.13 2.01
N LEU A 318 21.34 18.07 3.05
CA LEU A 318 19.93 17.65 2.91
C LEU A 318 19.13 18.67 2.10
N ALA A 319 19.35 19.98 2.28
CA ALA A 319 18.71 21.01 1.46
C ALA A 319 19.08 20.86 -0.02
N GLY A 320 20.35 20.62 -0.31
CA GLY A 320 20.83 20.32 -1.68
C GLY A 320 20.15 19.08 -2.26
N LEU A 321 20.05 18.00 -1.50
CA LEU A 321 19.34 16.78 -1.93
C LEU A 321 17.85 17.05 -2.19
N ASN A 322 17.17 17.78 -1.32
CA ASN A 322 15.76 18.12 -1.51
C ASN A 322 15.54 18.99 -2.76
N VAL A 323 16.36 20.01 -2.96
CA VAL A 323 16.29 20.88 -4.16
C VAL A 323 16.59 20.08 -5.42
N LEU A 324 17.58 19.19 -5.36
CA LEU A 324 17.91 18.31 -6.48
C LEU A 324 16.75 17.37 -6.82
N GLY A 325 16.10 16.79 -5.79
CA GLY A 325 14.95 15.92 -5.95
C GLY A 325 13.71 16.61 -6.54
N GLU A 326 13.52 17.91 -6.24
CA GLU A 326 12.45 18.72 -6.85
C GLU A 326 12.73 19.12 -8.32
N ARG A 327 14.01 19.29 -8.66
CA ARG A 327 14.44 19.70 -10.03
C ARG A 327 14.65 18.51 -10.96
N ARG A 328 15.25 17.45 -10.43
CA ARG A 328 15.57 16.22 -11.15
C ARG A 328 15.34 15.08 -10.18
N SER A 329 14.36 14.23 -10.42
CA SER A 329 14.05 13.10 -9.53
C SER A 329 15.33 12.44 -8.98
N LEU A 330 15.44 12.33 -7.63
CA LEU A 330 16.56 11.59 -7.01
C LEU A 330 16.65 10.17 -7.56
N GLY A 331 15.50 9.61 -7.96
CA GLY A 331 15.41 8.33 -8.63
C GLY A 331 16.18 8.28 -9.95
N GLU A 332 16.08 9.30 -10.80
CA GLU A 332 16.83 9.37 -12.06
C GLU A 332 18.34 9.47 -11.82
N LEU A 333 18.76 10.24 -10.82
CA LEU A 333 20.16 10.36 -10.47
C LEU A 333 20.75 9.01 -10.04
N ILE A 334 20.02 8.27 -9.18
CA ILE A 334 20.40 6.93 -8.75
C ILE A 334 20.52 5.99 -9.96
N GLU A 335 19.57 6.04 -10.89
CA GLU A 335 19.54 5.17 -12.06
C GLU A 335 20.65 5.47 -13.08
N ARG A 336 21.08 6.73 -13.17
CA ARG A 336 22.21 7.16 -14.04
C ARG A 336 23.58 6.83 -13.44
N THR A 337 23.68 6.61 -12.13
CA THR A 337 24.93 6.31 -11.45
C THR A 337 25.10 4.80 -11.28
N PRO A 338 26.00 4.11 -12.00
CA PRO A 338 26.04 2.64 -12.05
C PRO A 338 26.05 1.95 -10.69
N VAL A 339 26.93 2.37 -9.78
CA VAL A 339 27.05 1.80 -8.43
C VAL A 339 25.76 1.99 -7.62
N LEU A 340 25.17 3.18 -7.65
CA LEU A 340 23.92 3.46 -6.92
C LEU A 340 22.75 2.68 -7.54
N ARG A 341 22.70 2.58 -8.87
CA ARG A 341 21.69 1.79 -9.59
C ARG A 341 21.73 0.32 -9.17
N ASP A 342 22.91 -0.26 -9.11
CA ASP A 342 23.07 -1.68 -8.81
C ASP A 342 22.73 -1.97 -7.33
N LEU A 343 23.14 -1.11 -6.41
CA LEU A 343 22.74 -1.16 -4.99
C LEU A 343 21.22 -0.97 -4.84
N ASP A 344 20.64 -0.04 -5.59
CA ASP A 344 19.21 0.22 -5.58
C ASP A 344 18.41 -0.96 -6.14
N ALA A 345 18.90 -1.60 -7.21
CA ALA A 345 18.25 -2.77 -7.81
C ALA A 345 18.41 -4.05 -6.99
N PHE A 346 19.41 -4.13 -6.12
CA PHE A 346 19.70 -5.34 -5.34
C PHE A 346 18.49 -5.81 -4.54
N GLY A 347 18.15 -7.10 -4.67
CA GLY A 347 17.04 -7.74 -3.96
C GLY A 347 15.64 -7.44 -4.52
N ARG A 348 15.48 -6.57 -5.53
CA ARG A 348 14.20 -6.41 -6.24
C ARG A 348 13.92 -7.63 -7.13
N ARG A 349 12.66 -7.99 -7.28
CA ARG A 349 12.24 -8.93 -8.32
C ARG A 349 12.41 -8.27 -9.70
N ARG A 350 13.08 -8.98 -10.57
CA ARG A 350 13.13 -8.67 -12.00
C ARG A 350 11.80 -8.97 -12.69
#